data_4487ee518a294ab9ae5339dd568e79bd
#
_entry.id   4487ee518a294ab9ae5339dd568e79bd
#
_cell.length_a   1.000
_cell.length_b   1.000
_cell.length_c   1.000
_cell.angle_alpha   90.00
_cell.angle_beta   90.00
_cell.angle_gamma   90.00
#
_symmetry.space_group_name_H-M   'P 1'
#
loop_
_entity.id
_entity.type
_entity.pdbx_description
1 polymer ?
#
loop_
_entity_poly.entity_id
_entity_poly.type
_entity_poly.pdbx_seq_one_letter_code
_entity_poly.pdbx_strand_id
1 'polypeptide(L)'
;MDNYEEDQEYLRELLERFESVSGEGGYSFFDSGELEDIIYYYFSEAELVKARKAIDYAIEQFPAEVSFQVFKAQYFLNNGEPEKALARLNSLDAVDPQNPDISLTRATVYSTMHKHAEAIREYQKSLAKVDEDLDEIHTSIAFEYQNLRDYKKAAEHLKKAIRLNKENESLLYEIGYCYEMGQMSDEAIEFFTQELNSRPYSLVAWYNLGIAYSTIELYEKAIDAFDYSIAIDPTFTPAFFSKAQCYEQMEMYLEAINVYKQTFELEKPDAMTNYYIGDCYASMEKYDTAIEFYRKSISLERHFSDAWMGIGLCYVEQEQYSEALSHIEQAIKLENDNAEYYIVLAETQLALGRHDEAASAYEKASELEPYHTEIWLDYSDFYADIKKDYAKALEILEDGLYYQGENSSLTYRRVAYLYESGKHKEAILELFIALTQDFDAHTQLLEYSVKARNSAEILAVIETYKNKEK
;
A
#
# COMPACT_ATOMS: atom_id res chain seq x y z
N MET A 1 -5.92 -18.11 -38.42
CA MET A 1 -6.54 -19.29 -37.79
C MET A 1 -5.83 -20.58 -38.23
N ASP A 2 -5.59 -20.78 -39.52
CA ASP A 2 -4.96 -22.04 -40.02
C ASP A 2 -3.54 -22.31 -39.47
N ASN A 3 -2.68 -21.28 -39.36
CA ASN A 3 -1.31 -21.45 -38.80
C ASN A 3 -1.30 -21.87 -37.32
N TYR A 4 -2.22 -21.35 -36.51
CA TYR A 4 -2.26 -21.64 -35.08
C TYR A 4 -2.72 -23.09 -34.79
N GLU A 5 -3.63 -23.63 -35.62
CA GLU A 5 -4.06 -25.03 -35.52
C GLU A 5 -2.95 -25.98 -35.98
N GLU A 6 -2.20 -25.63 -37.04
CA GLU A 6 -1.04 -26.41 -37.53
C GLU A 6 0.10 -26.44 -36.48
N ASP A 7 0.42 -25.34 -35.82
CA ASP A 7 1.45 -25.27 -34.79
C ASP A 7 1.06 -26.11 -33.55
N GLN A 8 -0.20 -26.11 -33.15
CA GLN A 8 -0.69 -26.95 -32.04
C GLN A 8 -0.68 -28.45 -32.39
N GLU A 9 -1.03 -28.83 -33.63
CA GLU A 9 -0.99 -30.22 -34.08
C GLU A 9 0.46 -30.72 -34.13
N TYR A 10 1.37 -29.92 -34.67
CA TYR A 10 2.81 -30.20 -34.67
C TYR A 10 3.37 -30.42 -33.26
N LEU A 11 3.11 -29.52 -32.33
CA LEU A 11 3.57 -29.63 -30.95
C LEU A 11 3.02 -30.89 -30.27
N ARG A 12 1.74 -31.22 -30.52
CA ARG A 12 1.12 -32.42 -30.00
C ARG A 12 1.79 -33.70 -30.51
N GLU A 13 2.05 -33.80 -31.81
CA GLU A 13 2.77 -34.95 -32.41
C GLU A 13 4.19 -35.06 -31.84
N LEU A 14 4.84 -33.91 -31.61
CA LEU A 14 6.18 -33.84 -31.05
C LEU A 14 6.22 -34.38 -29.60
N LEU A 15 5.24 -33.99 -28.79
CA LEU A 15 5.10 -34.45 -27.41
C LEU A 15 4.79 -35.98 -27.35
N GLU A 16 3.85 -36.46 -28.17
CA GLU A 16 3.52 -37.89 -28.26
C GLU A 16 4.77 -38.71 -28.66
N ARG A 17 5.56 -38.21 -29.62
CA ARG A 17 6.81 -38.80 -30.04
C ARG A 17 7.85 -38.85 -28.89
N PHE A 18 7.98 -37.78 -28.14
CA PHE A 18 8.90 -37.71 -27.01
C PHE A 18 8.45 -38.62 -25.86
N GLU A 19 7.18 -38.65 -25.51
CA GLU A 19 6.64 -39.50 -24.45
C GLU A 19 6.79 -41.00 -24.78
N SER A 20 6.66 -41.39 -26.03
CA SER A 20 6.88 -42.77 -26.46
C SER A 20 8.33 -43.24 -26.26
N VAL A 21 9.29 -42.34 -26.46
CA VAL A 21 10.72 -42.64 -26.30
C VAL A 21 11.14 -42.65 -24.83
N SER A 22 10.60 -41.72 -24.04
CA SER A 22 10.93 -41.61 -22.62
C SER A 22 10.36 -42.74 -21.75
N GLY A 23 9.40 -43.53 -22.26
CA GLY A 23 8.72 -44.62 -21.55
C GLY A 23 9.32 -46.00 -21.77
N GLU A 24 9.77 -46.37 -22.97
CA GLU A 24 10.09 -47.77 -23.36
C GLU A 24 11.53 -47.97 -23.88
N GLY A 25 12.43 -47.00 -23.69
CA GLY A 25 13.83 -47.13 -24.17
C GLY A 25 13.96 -47.15 -25.71
N GLY A 26 12.98 -46.57 -26.41
CA GLY A 26 13.04 -46.34 -27.85
C GLY A 26 14.05 -45.22 -28.17
N TYR A 27 14.66 -45.29 -29.35
CA TYR A 27 15.50 -44.23 -29.89
C TYR A 27 14.69 -43.44 -30.92
N SER A 28 14.49 -42.15 -30.72
CA SER A 28 14.06 -41.20 -31.74
C SER A 28 15.02 -40.03 -31.78
N PHE A 29 15.34 -39.54 -32.92
CA PHE A 29 16.16 -38.35 -33.08
C PHE A 29 15.26 -37.12 -32.95
N PHE A 30 15.68 -36.15 -32.14
CA PHE A 30 15.11 -34.83 -32.05
C PHE A 30 16.22 -33.82 -32.37
N ASP A 31 15.89 -32.75 -33.07
CA ASP A 31 16.82 -31.64 -33.19
C ASP A 31 16.76 -30.76 -31.92
N SER A 32 17.67 -29.77 -31.80
CA SER A 32 17.73 -28.96 -30.58
C SER A 32 16.50 -28.08 -30.44
N GLY A 33 15.94 -27.53 -31.52
CA GLY A 33 14.74 -26.70 -31.48
C GLY A 33 13.50 -27.50 -31.02
N GLU A 34 13.34 -28.72 -31.52
CA GLU A 34 12.26 -29.62 -31.06
C GLU A 34 12.35 -29.92 -29.57
N LEU A 35 13.55 -30.06 -29.03
CA LEU A 35 13.74 -30.31 -27.59
C LEU A 35 13.50 -29.01 -26.78
N GLU A 36 13.85 -27.85 -27.28
CA GLU A 36 13.52 -26.56 -26.66
C GLU A 36 11.99 -26.37 -26.58
N ASP A 37 11.26 -26.62 -27.67
CA ASP A 37 9.79 -26.55 -27.70
C ASP A 37 9.14 -27.48 -26.67
N ILE A 38 9.63 -28.73 -26.57
CA ILE A 38 9.16 -29.71 -25.57
C ILE A 38 9.39 -29.21 -24.15
N ILE A 39 10.59 -28.67 -23.87
CA ILE A 39 10.97 -28.17 -22.53
C ILE A 39 10.12 -26.96 -22.18
N TYR A 40 9.95 -25.99 -23.09
CA TYR A 40 9.10 -24.82 -22.88
C TYR A 40 7.67 -25.21 -22.60
N TYR A 41 7.10 -26.16 -23.35
CA TYR A 41 5.75 -26.67 -23.12
C TYR A 41 5.60 -27.27 -21.70
N TYR A 42 6.52 -28.12 -21.28
CA TYR A 42 6.44 -28.71 -19.93
C TYR A 42 6.64 -27.68 -18.82
N PHE A 43 7.39 -26.63 -19.05
CA PHE A 43 7.50 -25.52 -18.08
C PHE A 43 6.20 -24.72 -18.04
N SER A 44 5.55 -24.42 -19.18
CA SER A 44 4.30 -23.66 -19.21
C SER A 44 3.14 -24.41 -18.53
N GLU A 45 3.11 -25.74 -18.66
CA GLU A 45 2.13 -26.60 -18.01
C GLU A 45 2.52 -27.00 -16.55
N ALA A 46 3.62 -26.43 -16.01
CA ALA A 46 4.15 -26.75 -14.70
C ALA A 46 4.47 -28.26 -14.48
N GLU A 47 4.65 -29.03 -15.57
CA GLU A 47 4.99 -30.48 -15.53
C GLU A 47 6.47 -30.71 -15.26
N LEU A 48 6.98 -30.27 -14.10
CA LEU A 48 8.42 -30.29 -13.78
C LEU A 48 9.10 -31.64 -13.91
N VAL A 49 8.39 -32.76 -13.67
CA VAL A 49 8.94 -34.11 -13.80
C VAL A 49 9.23 -34.44 -15.27
N LYS A 50 8.33 -34.04 -16.18
CA LYS A 50 8.52 -34.25 -17.61
C LYS A 50 9.57 -33.29 -18.16
N ALA A 51 9.52 -32.00 -17.74
CA ALA A 51 10.52 -31.00 -18.10
C ALA A 51 11.94 -31.51 -17.75
N ARG A 52 12.14 -32.05 -16.54
CA ARG A 52 13.42 -32.63 -16.13
C ARG A 52 13.90 -33.74 -17.06
N LYS A 53 13.00 -34.67 -17.44
CA LYS A 53 13.35 -35.77 -18.35
C LYS A 53 13.75 -35.25 -19.72
N ALA A 54 13.02 -34.25 -20.24
CA ALA A 54 13.34 -33.65 -21.54
C ALA A 54 14.69 -32.91 -21.49
N ILE A 55 14.95 -32.16 -20.43
CA ILE A 55 16.24 -31.48 -20.21
C ILE A 55 17.40 -32.50 -20.10
N ASP A 56 17.24 -33.55 -19.30
CA ASP A 56 18.29 -34.56 -19.13
C ASP A 56 18.58 -35.26 -20.46
N TYR A 57 17.52 -35.60 -21.24
CA TYR A 57 17.66 -36.17 -22.58
C TYR A 57 18.38 -35.18 -23.53
N ALA A 58 17.98 -33.91 -23.55
CA ALA A 58 18.59 -32.89 -24.40
C ALA A 58 20.09 -32.69 -24.07
N ILE A 59 20.47 -32.68 -22.80
CA ILE A 59 21.88 -32.57 -22.38
C ILE A 59 22.71 -33.78 -22.83
N GLU A 60 22.11 -34.99 -22.84
CA GLU A 60 22.79 -36.20 -23.33
C GLU A 60 22.99 -36.18 -24.86
N GLN A 61 22.02 -35.65 -25.61
CA GLN A 61 22.12 -35.56 -27.08
C GLN A 61 23.01 -34.39 -27.52
N PHE A 62 22.93 -33.25 -26.81
CA PHE A 62 23.62 -32.00 -27.17
C PHE A 62 24.43 -31.45 -26.00
N PRO A 63 25.50 -32.12 -25.55
CA PRO A 63 26.25 -31.75 -24.35
C PRO A 63 26.99 -30.41 -24.47
N ALA A 64 27.20 -29.92 -25.68
CA ALA A 64 27.87 -28.64 -25.94
C ALA A 64 26.91 -27.43 -25.98
N GLU A 65 25.61 -27.66 -26.08
CA GLU A 65 24.63 -26.58 -26.12
C GLU A 65 24.36 -26.01 -24.72
N VAL A 66 24.61 -24.70 -24.59
CA VAL A 66 24.48 -23.98 -23.32
C VAL A 66 23.01 -23.78 -22.95
N SER A 67 22.10 -23.66 -23.93
CA SER A 67 20.66 -23.46 -23.70
C SER A 67 20.07 -24.55 -22.79
N PHE A 68 20.39 -25.84 -23.01
CA PHE A 68 19.90 -26.93 -22.17
C PHE A 68 20.46 -26.91 -20.74
N GLN A 69 21.65 -26.34 -20.56
CA GLN A 69 22.20 -26.13 -19.22
C GLN A 69 21.51 -24.97 -18.50
N VAL A 70 21.09 -23.94 -19.24
CA VAL A 70 20.26 -22.84 -18.73
C VAL A 70 18.86 -23.37 -18.34
N PHE A 71 18.22 -24.17 -19.18
CA PHE A 71 16.96 -24.86 -18.81
C PHE A 71 17.11 -25.73 -17.57
N LYS A 72 18.26 -26.37 -17.38
CA LYS A 72 18.54 -27.11 -16.13
C LYS A 72 18.60 -26.20 -14.91
N ALA A 73 19.13 -25.00 -15.05
CA ALA A 73 19.10 -24.00 -13.98
C ALA A 73 17.68 -23.49 -13.72
N GLN A 74 16.90 -23.23 -14.78
CA GLN A 74 15.48 -22.87 -14.64
C GLN A 74 14.66 -23.97 -13.96
N TYR A 75 14.94 -25.23 -14.29
CA TYR A 75 14.31 -26.36 -13.60
C TYR A 75 14.62 -26.33 -12.08
N PHE A 76 15.88 -26.11 -11.68
CA PHE A 76 16.22 -26.00 -10.27
C PHE A 76 15.49 -24.83 -9.59
N LEU A 77 15.36 -23.70 -10.28
CA LEU A 77 14.63 -22.54 -9.76
C LEU A 77 13.15 -22.90 -9.53
N ASN A 78 12.49 -23.46 -10.55
CA ASN A 78 11.06 -23.84 -10.47
C ASN A 78 10.80 -24.97 -9.45
N ASN A 79 11.82 -25.76 -9.16
CA ASN A 79 11.77 -26.81 -8.11
C ASN A 79 12.10 -26.29 -6.70
N GLY A 80 12.26 -24.96 -6.52
CA GLY A 80 12.57 -24.34 -5.22
C GLY A 80 14.01 -24.54 -4.75
N GLU A 81 14.95 -24.73 -5.68
CA GLU A 81 16.38 -24.96 -5.41
C GLU A 81 17.28 -23.86 -6.01
N PRO A 82 17.09 -22.57 -5.62
CA PRO A 82 17.77 -21.44 -6.27
C PRO A 82 19.30 -21.48 -6.14
N GLU A 83 19.85 -22.04 -5.07
CA GLU A 83 21.29 -22.17 -4.89
C GLU A 83 21.91 -23.13 -5.91
N LYS A 84 21.20 -24.22 -6.27
CA LYS A 84 21.66 -25.15 -7.31
C LYS A 84 21.57 -24.48 -8.70
N ALA A 85 20.55 -23.70 -8.93
CA ALA A 85 20.43 -22.89 -10.15
C ALA A 85 21.62 -21.93 -10.29
N LEU A 86 21.94 -21.15 -9.25
CA LEU A 86 23.11 -20.27 -9.24
C LEU A 86 24.43 -20.99 -9.47
N ALA A 87 24.64 -22.12 -8.78
CA ALA A 87 25.86 -22.92 -8.96
C ALA A 87 26.02 -23.38 -10.40
N ARG A 88 24.91 -23.77 -11.05
CA ARG A 88 24.92 -24.17 -12.46
C ARG A 88 25.25 -23.00 -13.37
N LEU A 89 24.54 -21.87 -13.24
CA LEU A 89 24.75 -20.68 -14.05
C LEU A 89 26.17 -20.11 -13.92
N ASN A 90 26.73 -20.12 -12.71
CA ASN A 90 28.12 -19.67 -12.49
C ASN A 90 29.16 -20.56 -13.21
N SER A 91 28.88 -21.85 -13.38
CA SER A 91 29.76 -22.74 -14.16
C SER A 91 29.71 -22.46 -15.67
N LEU A 92 28.65 -21.85 -16.16
CA LEU A 92 28.46 -21.53 -17.58
C LEU A 92 29.17 -20.23 -18.00
N ASP A 93 29.43 -19.32 -17.06
CA ASP A 93 30.15 -18.06 -17.34
C ASP A 93 31.53 -18.28 -17.99
N ALA A 94 32.19 -19.40 -17.67
CA ALA A 94 33.50 -19.74 -18.26
C ALA A 94 33.37 -20.34 -19.67
N VAL A 95 32.19 -20.89 -20.01
CA VAL A 95 31.92 -21.55 -21.28
C VAL A 95 31.41 -20.57 -22.33
N ASP A 96 30.43 -19.76 -21.97
CA ASP A 96 29.81 -18.75 -22.84
C ASP A 96 29.51 -17.46 -22.07
N PRO A 97 30.53 -16.58 -21.86
CA PRO A 97 30.36 -15.33 -21.10
C PRO A 97 29.43 -14.31 -21.77
N GLN A 98 29.14 -14.49 -23.05
CA GLN A 98 28.32 -13.55 -23.82
C GLN A 98 26.87 -13.97 -23.96
N ASN A 99 26.51 -15.16 -23.51
CA ASN A 99 25.13 -15.64 -23.59
C ASN A 99 24.22 -14.79 -22.68
N PRO A 100 23.19 -14.14 -23.25
CA PRO A 100 22.28 -13.30 -22.48
C PRO A 100 21.40 -14.11 -21.51
N ASP A 101 21.03 -15.35 -21.89
CA ASP A 101 20.10 -16.18 -21.13
C ASP A 101 20.68 -16.59 -19.78
N ILE A 102 22.02 -16.75 -19.69
CA ILE A 102 22.72 -16.99 -18.42
C ILE A 102 22.48 -15.82 -17.45
N SER A 103 22.67 -14.57 -17.95
CA SER A 103 22.47 -13.36 -17.14
C SER A 103 20.98 -13.18 -16.79
N LEU A 104 20.09 -13.41 -17.76
CA LEU A 104 18.64 -13.28 -17.58
C LEU A 104 18.11 -14.29 -16.53
N THR A 105 18.48 -15.57 -16.69
CA THR A 105 18.05 -16.62 -15.74
C THR A 105 18.66 -16.37 -14.35
N ARG A 106 19.92 -15.89 -14.28
CA ARG A 106 20.55 -15.56 -12.99
C ARG A 106 19.85 -14.38 -12.31
N ALA A 107 19.42 -13.39 -13.07
CA ALA A 107 18.64 -12.27 -12.55
C ALA A 107 17.34 -12.75 -11.93
N THR A 108 16.60 -13.63 -12.62
CA THR A 108 15.37 -14.25 -12.12
C THR A 108 15.64 -15.06 -10.82
N VAL A 109 16.75 -15.79 -10.76
CA VAL A 109 17.13 -16.51 -9.51
C VAL A 109 17.40 -15.53 -8.38
N TYR A 110 18.13 -14.44 -8.61
CA TYR A 110 18.37 -13.42 -7.59
C TYR A 110 17.08 -12.72 -7.14
N SER A 111 16.16 -12.43 -8.07
CA SER A 111 14.83 -11.89 -7.78
C SER A 111 14.06 -12.79 -6.83
N THR A 112 13.98 -14.10 -7.13
CA THR A 112 13.31 -15.10 -6.28
C THR A 112 13.96 -15.22 -4.89
N MET A 113 15.25 -14.95 -4.78
CA MET A 113 15.98 -14.91 -3.52
C MET A 113 15.88 -13.55 -2.79
N HIS A 114 15.04 -12.62 -3.28
CA HIS A 114 14.92 -11.23 -2.78
C HIS A 114 16.24 -10.45 -2.80
N LYS A 115 17.17 -10.80 -3.70
CA LYS A 115 18.43 -10.10 -3.91
C LYS A 115 18.29 -9.11 -5.06
N HIS A 116 17.44 -8.10 -4.85
CA HIS A 116 16.99 -7.18 -5.88
C HIS A 116 18.13 -6.40 -6.57
N ALA A 117 19.13 -5.96 -5.79
CA ALA A 117 20.28 -5.24 -6.36
C ALA A 117 21.16 -6.12 -7.25
N GLU A 118 21.33 -7.41 -6.93
CA GLU A 118 22.02 -8.39 -7.74
C GLU A 118 21.21 -8.73 -9.00
N ALA A 119 19.90 -8.89 -8.88
CA ALA A 119 18.98 -9.13 -9.99
C ALA A 119 19.09 -7.99 -11.03
N ILE A 120 19.00 -6.74 -10.61
CA ILE A 120 19.15 -5.57 -11.48
C ILE A 120 20.46 -5.60 -12.25
N ARG A 121 21.58 -5.93 -11.59
CA ARG A 121 22.90 -5.99 -12.26
C ARG A 121 22.93 -7.05 -13.34
N GLU A 122 22.33 -8.21 -13.10
CA GLU A 122 22.29 -9.30 -14.07
C GLU A 122 21.34 -8.98 -15.24
N TYR A 123 20.16 -8.39 -14.97
CA TYR A 123 19.26 -7.90 -16.02
C TYR A 123 19.96 -6.84 -16.90
N GLN A 124 20.71 -5.91 -16.32
CA GLN A 124 21.47 -4.90 -17.05
C GLN A 124 22.56 -5.53 -17.94
N LYS A 125 23.20 -6.63 -17.49
CA LYS A 125 24.14 -7.37 -18.31
C LYS A 125 23.47 -8.05 -19.49
N SER A 126 22.28 -8.63 -19.30
CA SER A 126 21.50 -9.21 -20.38
C SER A 126 21.06 -8.15 -21.37
N LEU A 127 20.51 -7.03 -20.88
CA LEU A 127 20.07 -5.90 -21.69
C LEU A 127 21.16 -5.36 -22.64
N ALA A 128 22.42 -5.46 -22.26
CA ALA A 128 23.56 -5.03 -23.09
C ALA A 128 23.92 -6.02 -24.20
N LYS A 129 23.30 -7.20 -24.24
CA LYS A 129 23.67 -8.30 -25.12
C LYS A 129 22.53 -8.75 -26.06
N VAL A 130 21.31 -8.30 -25.82
CA VAL A 130 20.11 -8.66 -26.59
C VAL A 130 19.62 -7.47 -27.41
N ASP A 131 19.00 -7.75 -28.53
CA ASP A 131 18.33 -6.77 -29.39
C ASP A 131 16.79 -6.98 -29.38
N GLU A 132 16.30 -8.10 -28.84
CA GLU A 132 14.89 -8.47 -28.75
C GLU A 132 14.44 -8.47 -27.28
N ASP A 133 13.13 -8.45 -27.03
CA ASP A 133 12.49 -8.53 -25.70
C ASP A 133 12.98 -7.49 -24.67
N LEU A 134 13.46 -6.36 -25.17
CA LEU A 134 14.01 -5.28 -24.35
C LEU A 134 12.96 -4.68 -23.40
N ASP A 135 11.69 -4.66 -23.80
CA ASP A 135 10.58 -4.16 -22.99
C ASP A 135 10.33 -5.07 -21.78
N GLU A 136 10.43 -6.39 -21.92
CA GLU A 136 10.27 -7.34 -20.82
C GLU A 136 11.42 -7.21 -19.80
N ILE A 137 12.66 -7.07 -20.29
CA ILE A 137 13.81 -6.88 -19.41
C ILE A 137 13.72 -5.54 -18.67
N HIS A 138 13.30 -4.46 -19.37
CA HIS A 138 13.07 -3.18 -18.70
C HIS A 138 11.96 -3.28 -17.66
N THR A 139 10.89 -3.99 -17.93
CA THR A 139 9.80 -4.24 -16.98
C THR A 139 10.31 -5.01 -15.76
N SER A 140 11.12 -6.06 -15.96
CA SER A 140 11.72 -6.83 -14.87
C SER A 140 12.62 -5.96 -13.99
N ILE A 141 13.47 -5.12 -14.59
CA ILE A 141 14.31 -4.17 -13.84
C ILE A 141 13.46 -3.19 -13.03
N ALA A 142 12.35 -2.74 -13.59
CA ALA A 142 11.46 -1.81 -12.90
C ALA A 142 10.82 -2.44 -11.66
N PHE A 143 10.35 -3.68 -11.75
CA PHE A 143 9.82 -4.41 -10.61
C PHE A 143 10.87 -4.62 -9.50
N GLU A 144 12.12 -4.87 -9.86
CA GLU A 144 13.19 -4.94 -8.86
C GLU A 144 13.42 -3.58 -8.17
N TYR A 145 13.32 -2.46 -8.90
CA TYR A 145 13.39 -1.12 -8.30
C TYR A 145 12.16 -0.80 -7.44
N GLN A 146 10.96 -1.26 -7.81
CA GLN A 146 9.76 -1.13 -6.95
C GLN A 146 9.98 -1.86 -5.62
N ASN A 147 10.51 -3.10 -5.65
CA ASN A 147 10.85 -3.86 -4.45
C ASN A 147 11.89 -3.14 -3.56
N LEU A 148 12.79 -2.38 -4.15
CA LEU A 148 13.74 -1.52 -3.43
C LEU A 148 13.15 -0.15 -3.04
N ARG A 149 11.88 0.13 -3.36
CA ARG A 149 11.20 1.41 -3.18
C ARG A 149 11.87 2.59 -3.92
N ASP A 150 12.66 2.30 -4.96
CA ASP A 150 13.21 3.33 -5.86
C ASP A 150 12.24 3.55 -7.02
N TYR A 151 11.08 4.12 -6.69
CA TYR A 151 9.98 4.32 -7.64
C TYR A 151 10.35 5.21 -8.82
N LYS A 152 11.29 6.13 -8.63
CA LYS A 152 11.78 6.98 -9.71
C LYS A 152 12.48 6.18 -10.81
N LYS A 153 13.41 5.30 -10.42
CA LYS A 153 14.10 4.44 -11.40
C LYS A 153 13.16 3.40 -11.99
N ALA A 154 12.23 2.87 -11.19
CA ALA A 154 11.19 1.98 -11.69
C ALA A 154 10.40 2.64 -12.82
N ALA A 155 9.87 3.86 -12.61
CA ALA A 155 9.15 4.61 -13.63
C ALA A 155 10.01 4.90 -14.88
N GLU A 156 11.32 5.21 -14.72
CA GLU A 156 12.22 5.41 -15.86
C GLU A 156 12.36 4.16 -16.72
N HIS A 157 12.43 2.97 -16.12
CA HIS A 157 12.50 1.70 -16.83
C HIS A 157 11.16 1.33 -17.48
N LEU A 158 10.03 1.50 -16.78
CA LEU A 158 8.70 1.29 -17.36
C LEU A 158 8.43 2.22 -18.55
N LYS A 159 8.87 3.49 -18.47
CA LYS A 159 8.77 4.42 -19.61
C LYS A 159 9.60 3.97 -20.82
N LYS A 160 10.69 3.26 -20.62
CA LYS A 160 11.43 2.64 -21.74
C LYS A 160 10.67 1.44 -22.28
N ALA A 161 10.14 0.59 -21.42
CA ALA A 161 9.34 -0.57 -21.82
C ALA A 161 8.13 -0.17 -22.67
N ILE A 162 7.32 0.82 -22.23
CA ILE A 162 6.12 1.25 -22.99
C ILE A 162 6.48 1.93 -24.33
N ARG A 163 7.68 2.54 -24.45
CA ARG A 163 8.13 3.07 -25.73
C ARG A 163 8.50 2.00 -26.74
N LEU A 164 9.00 0.86 -26.27
CA LEU A 164 9.34 -0.32 -27.07
C LEU A 164 8.08 -1.10 -27.45
N ASN A 165 7.19 -1.30 -26.50
CA ASN A 165 5.93 -2.02 -26.68
C ASN A 165 4.75 -1.12 -26.31
N LYS A 166 4.30 -0.33 -27.29
CA LYS A 166 3.20 0.65 -27.08
C LYS A 166 1.83 0.02 -26.85
N GLU A 167 1.66 -1.23 -27.20
CA GLU A 167 0.37 -1.92 -27.07
C GLU A 167 0.16 -2.46 -25.64
N ASN A 168 1.22 -2.57 -24.86
CA ASN A 168 1.14 -3.03 -23.49
C ASN A 168 0.68 -1.90 -22.54
N GLU A 169 -0.60 -1.57 -22.57
CA GLU A 169 -1.19 -0.52 -21.72
C GLU A 169 -1.14 -0.86 -20.23
N SER A 170 -0.92 -2.13 -19.84
CA SER A 170 -0.78 -2.50 -18.43
C SER A 170 0.41 -1.79 -17.77
N LEU A 171 1.45 -1.48 -18.54
CA LEU A 171 2.61 -0.72 -18.05
C LEU A 171 2.25 0.71 -17.59
N LEU A 172 1.17 1.29 -18.10
CA LEU A 172 0.70 2.61 -17.65
C LEU A 172 0.16 2.58 -16.22
N TYR A 173 -0.45 1.47 -15.78
CA TYR A 173 -0.84 1.29 -14.38
C TYR A 173 0.40 1.24 -13.48
N GLU A 174 1.41 0.49 -13.89
CA GLU A 174 2.67 0.37 -13.15
C GLU A 174 3.42 1.72 -13.06
N ILE A 175 3.40 2.50 -14.13
CA ILE A 175 3.96 3.86 -14.13
C ILE A 175 3.18 4.76 -13.17
N GLY A 176 1.84 4.71 -13.22
CA GLY A 176 0.96 5.43 -12.29
C GLY A 176 1.27 5.09 -10.84
N TYR A 177 1.32 3.79 -10.52
CA TYR A 177 1.70 3.30 -9.19
C TYR A 177 3.08 3.83 -8.74
N CYS A 178 4.07 3.81 -9.62
CA CYS A 178 5.40 4.35 -9.29
C CYS A 178 5.37 5.85 -8.98
N TYR A 179 4.58 6.63 -9.71
CA TYR A 179 4.44 8.06 -9.48
C TYR A 179 3.71 8.36 -8.18
N GLU A 180 2.65 7.61 -7.88
CA GLU A 180 1.89 7.74 -6.65
C GLU A 180 2.75 7.41 -5.43
N MET A 181 3.34 6.22 -5.39
CA MET A 181 4.19 5.76 -4.30
C MET A 181 5.48 6.59 -4.13
N GLY A 182 5.95 7.18 -5.22
CA GLY A 182 7.11 8.06 -5.23
C GLY A 182 6.78 9.53 -4.93
N GLN A 183 5.50 9.89 -4.73
CA GLN A 183 5.02 11.26 -4.54
C GLN A 183 5.47 12.22 -5.66
N MET A 184 5.42 11.74 -6.91
CA MET A 184 5.91 12.43 -8.10
C MET A 184 4.74 12.91 -8.98
N SER A 185 3.79 13.66 -8.39
CA SER A 185 2.55 14.04 -9.06
C SER A 185 2.77 14.98 -10.25
N ASP A 186 3.74 15.90 -10.18
CA ASP A 186 4.05 16.80 -11.29
C ASP A 186 4.59 16.03 -12.50
N GLU A 187 5.50 15.08 -12.28
CA GLU A 187 6.04 14.21 -13.32
C GLU A 187 4.97 13.29 -13.90
N ALA A 188 4.02 12.83 -13.08
CA ALA A 188 2.88 12.04 -13.51
C ALA A 188 1.97 12.84 -14.46
N ILE A 189 1.64 14.08 -14.09
CA ILE A 189 0.82 14.99 -14.91
C ILE A 189 1.49 15.25 -16.26
N GLU A 190 2.79 15.54 -16.26
CA GLU A 190 3.54 15.76 -17.49
C GLU A 190 3.52 14.51 -18.37
N PHE A 191 3.84 13.36 -17.82
CA PHE A 191 3.93 12.10 -18.55
C PHE A 191 2.58 11.69 -19.14
N PHE A 192 1.50 11.63 -18.33
CA PHE A 192 0.20 11.19 -18.82
C PHE A 192 -0.43 12.20 -19.79
N THR A 193 -0.16 13.49 -19.63
CA THR A 193 -0.57 14.50 -20.63
C THR A 193 0.14 14.27 -21.96
N GLN A 194 1.43 13.92 -21.96
CA GLN A 194 2.15 13.59 -23.20
C GLN A 194 1.64 12.29 -23.84
N GLU A 195 1.33 11.27 -23.02
CA GLU A 195 0.73 10.03 -23.52
C GLU A 195 -0.64 10.28 -24.16
N LEU A 196 -1.48 11.10 -23.55
CA LEU A 196 -2.80 11.47 -24.07
C LEU A 196 -2.74 12.29 -25.36
N ASN A 197 -1.69 13.08 -25.60
CA ASN A 197 -1.47 13.74 -26.89
C ASN A 197 -1.27 12.75 -28.05
N SER A 198 -0.69 11.58 -27.76
CA SER A 198 -0.47 10.52 -28.75
C SER A 198 -1.57 9.47 -28.76
N ARG A 199 -2.20 9.22 -27.64
CA ARG A 199 -3.27 8.22 -27.42
C ARG A 199 -4.45 8.82 -26.65
N PRO A 200 -5.27 9.66 -27.28
CA PRO A 200 -6.33 10.41 -26.59
C PRO A 200 -7.46 9.54 -26.02
N TYR A 201 -7.52 8.26 -26.43
CA TYR A 201 -8.51 7.29 -25.97
C TYR A 201 -7.91 6.24 -25.04
N SER A 202 -6.74 6.49 -24.44
CA SER A 202 -6.21 5.60 -23.40
C SER A 202 -6.94 5.81 -22.08
N LEU A 203 -7.78 4.84 -21.72
CA LEU A 203 -8.51 4.80 -20.45
C LEU A 203 -7.56 4.95 -19.26
N VAL A 204 -6.47 4.18 -19.28
CA VAL A 204 -5.50 4.12 -18.16
C VAL A 204 -4.75 5.44 -18.00
N ALA A 205 -4.41 6.10 -19.11
CA ALA A 205 -3.72 7.38 -19.05
C ALA A 205 -4.63 8.49 -18.46
N TRP A 206 -5.92 8.54 -18.83
CA TRP A 206 -6.89 9.46 -18.25
C TRP A 206 -7.09 9.19 -16.75
N TYR A 207 -7.25 7.91 -16.37
CA TYR A 207 -7.43 7.52 -14.98
C TYR A 207 -6.23 7.97 -14.12
N ASN A 208 -5.00 7.62 -14.53
CA ASN A 208 -3.79 8.00 -13.79
C ASN A 208 -3.52 9.52 -13.77
N LEU A 209 -3.93 10.24 -14.82
CA LEU A 209 -3.89 11.71 -14.82
C LEU A 209 -4.86 12.26 -13.76
N GLY A 210 -6.04 11.66 -13.62
CA GLY A 210 -7.02 11.99 -12.58
C GLY A 210 -6.46 11.74 -11.19
N ILE A 211 -5.83 10.60 -10.95
CA ILE A 211 -5.15 10.28 -9.68
C ILE A 211 -4.07 11.33 -9.37
N ALA A 212 -3.21 11.67 -10.35
CA ALA A 212 -2.16 12.66 -10.15
C ALA A 212 -2.70 14.05 -9.79
N TYR A 213 -3.79 14.49 -10.42
CA TYR A 213 -4.46 15.74 -10.06
C TYR A 213 -5.10 15.68 -8.67
N SER A 214 -5.73 14.57 -8.31
CA SER A 214 -6.34 14.37 -6.99
C SER A 214 -5.31 14.44 -5.87
N THR A 215 -4.13 13.85 -6.07
CA THR A 215 -3.04 13.84 -5.08
C THR A 215 -2.53 15.24 -4.73
N ILE A 216 -2.62 16.20 -5.67
CA ILE A 216 -2.25 17.61 -5.44
C ILE A 216 -3.49 18.50 -5.25
N GLU A 217 -4.61 17.92 -4.86
CA GLU A 217 -5.86 18.60 -4.50
C GLU A 217 -6.50 19.43 -5.63
N LEU A 218 -6.16 19.15 -6.88
CA LEU A 218 -6.79 19.76 -8.06
C LEU A 218 -8.01 18.93 -8.47
N TYR A 219 -9.00 18.86 -7.56
CA TYR A 219 -10.12 17.93 -7.65
C TYR A 219 -11.00 18.14 -8.89
N GLU A 220 -11.24 19.38 -9.34
CA GLU A 220 -12.03 19.63 -10.55
C GLU A 220 -11.35 19.04 -11.80
N LYS A 221 -10.01 19.16 -11.91
CA LYS A 221 -9.26 18.57 -13.02
C LYS A 221 -9.22 17.05 -12.93
N ALA A 222 -9.15 16.51 -11.70
CA ALA A 222 -9.23 15.08 -11.48
C ALA A 222 -10.57 14.52 -11.94
N ILE A 223 -11.67 15.17 -11.58
CA ILE A 223 -13.03 14.82 -12.00
C ILE A 223 -13.14 14.83 -13.52
N ASP A 224 -12.67 15.90 -14.19
CA ASP A 224 -12.66 15.97 -15.65
C ASP A 224 -11.91 14.78 -16.28
N ALA A 225 -10.74 14.42 -15.74
CA ALA A 225 -9.95 13.30 -16.23
C ALA A 225 -10.65 11.95 -15.99
N PHE A 226 -11.28 11.76 -14.84
CA PHE A 226 -12.09 10.55 -14.57
C PHE A 226 -13.32 10.49 -15.48
N ASP A 227 -13.94 11.62 -15.81
CA ASP A 227 -15.05 11.65 -16.77
C ASP A 227 -14.63 11.22 -18.18
N TYR A 228 -13.42 11.58 -18.63
CA TYR A 228 -12.88 11.06 -19.89
C TYR A 228 -12.62 9.53 -19.80
N SER A 229 -12.10 9.04 -18.70
CA SER A 229 -11.90 7.61 -18.49
C SER A 229 -13.24 6.86 -18.53
N ILE A 230 -14.26 7.34 -17.83
CA ILE A 230 -15.63 6.78 -17.82
C ILE A 230 -16.27 6.85 -19.22
N ALA A 231 -16.03 7.92 -19.97
CA ALA A 231 -16.56 8.04 -21.33
C ALA A 231 -15.95 7.04 -22.31
N ILE A 232 -14.70 6.60 -22.07
CA ILE A 232 -14.03 5.58 -22.87
C ILE A 232 -14.55 4.19 -22.51
N ASP A 233 -14.61 3.87 -21.22
CA ASP A 233 -15.22 2.62 -20.72
C ASP A 233 -16.19 2.95 -19.57
N PRO A 234 -17.50 2.97 -19.85
CA PRO A 234 -18.51 3.23 -18.83
C PRO A 234 -18.61 2.12 -17.75
N THR A 235 -17.89 1.00 -17.89
CA THR A 235 -17.87 -0.09 -16.90
C THR A 235 -16.66 -0.04 -15.98
N PHE A 236 -15.77 0.91 -16.17
CA PHE A 236 -14.54 1.05 -15.38
C PHE A 236 -14.84 1.67 -14.00
N THR A 237 -15.32 0.85 -13.07
CA THR A 237 -15.72 1.25 -11.71
C THR A 237 -14.65 2.01 -10.92
N PRO A 238 -13.32 1.78 -11.04
CA PRO A 238 -12.31 2.56 -10.32
C PRO A 238 -12.39 4.08 -10.57
N ALA A 239 -12.72 4.50 -11.80
CA ALA A 239 -12.85 5.93 -12.10
C ALA A 239 -14.06 6.58 -11.40
N PHE A 240 -15.17 5.83 -11.22
CA PHE A 240 -16.33 6.32 -10.46
C PHE A 240 -15.98 6.51 -8.99
N PHE A 241 -15.28 5.53 -8.38
CA PHE A 241 -14.85 5.64 -6.99
C PHE A 241 -13.92 6.84 -6.77
N SER A 242 -12.88 6.97 -7.58
CA SER A 242 -11.93 8.08 -7.45
C SER A 242 -12.60 9.44 -7.70
N LYS A 243 -13.55 9.50 -8.66
CA LYS A 243 -14.36 10.71 -8.91
C LYS A 243 -15.24 11.06 -7.71
N ALA A 244 -15.91 10.07 -7.11
CA ALA A 244 -16.75 10.28 -5.93
C ALA A 244 -15.92 10.76 -4.73
N GLN A 245 -14.74 10.17 -4.51
CA GLN A 245 -13.81 10.63 -3.47
C GLN A 245 -13.37 12.10 -3.69
N CYS A 246 -13.14 12.53 -4.94
CA CYS A 246 -12.86 13.95 -5.20
C CYS A 246 -14.03 14.85 -4.78
N TYR A 247 -15.28 14.43 -5.03
CA TYR A 247 -16.45 15.17 -4.58
C TYR A 247 -16.56 15.18 -3.04
N GLU A 248 -16.21 14.11 -2.34
CA GLU A 248 -16.16 14.10 -0.87
C GLU A 248 -15.12 15.09 -0.32
N GLN A 249 -13.91 15.12 -0.90
CA GLN A 249 -12.88 16.08 -0.50
C GLN A 249 -13.30 17.54 -0.75
N MET A 250 -14.20 17.78 -1.68
CA MET A 250 -14.81 19.08 -1.94
C MET A 250 -16.08 19.32 -1.09
N GLU A 251 -16.42 18.44 -0.16
CA GLU A 251 -17.64 18.46 0.65
C GLU A 251 -18.95 18.42 -0.19
N MET A 252 -18.85 17.98 -1.45
CA MET A 252 -19.97 17.84 -2.38
C MET A 252 -20.60 16.44 -2.25
N TYR A 253 -21.09 16.13 -1.06
CA TYR A 253 -21.54 14.78 -0.69
C TYR A 253 -22.70 14.24 -1.51
N LEU A 254 -23.61 15.11 -1.99
CA LEU A 254 -24.73 14.67 -2.85
C LEU A 254 -24.25 14.21 -4.23
N GLU A 255 -23.26 14.89 -4.77
CA GLU A 255 -22.61 14.53 -6.02
C GLU A 255 -21.85 13.23 -5.88
N ALA A 256 -21.09 13.06 -4.78
CA ALA A 256 -20.40 11.80 -4.46
C ALA A 256 -21.38 10.63 -4.39
N ILE A 257 -22.48 10.77 -3.64
CA ILE A 257 -23.54 9.75 -3.53
C ILE A 257 -24.11 9.39 -4.90
N ASN A 258 -24.33 10.40 -5.77
CA ASN A 258 -24.87 10.15 -7.11
C ASN A 258 -23.89 9.34 -7.95
N VAL A 259 -22.59 9.63 -7.87
CA VAL A 259 -21.54 8.89 -8.59
C VAL A 259 -21.43 7.46 -8.05
N TYR A 260 -21.39 7.26 -6.74
CA TYR A 260 -21.39 5.92 -6.14
C TYR A 260 -22.61 5.09 -6.56
N LYS A 261 -23.79 5.69 -6.63
CA LYS A 261 -25.00 4.98 -7.06
C LYS A 261 -24.99 4.59 -8.54
N GLN A 262 -24.22 5.27 -9.40
CA GLN A 262 -24.08 4.85 -10.79
C GLN A 262 -23.39 3.50 -10.90
N THR A 263 -22.47 3.13 -9.99
CA THR A 263 -21.83 1.81 -9.99
C THR A 263 -22.84 0.68 -9.75
N PHE A 264 -23.98 0.93 -9.09
CA PHE A 264 -25.04 -0.07 -8.88
C PHE A 264 -25.77 -0.49 -10.18
N GLU A 265 -25.65 0.33 -11.23
CA GLU A 265 -26.19 -0.01 -12.55
C GLU A 265 -25.21 -0.90 -13.34
N LEU A 266 -23.93 -0.85 -12.97
CA LEU A 266 -22.84 -1.57 -13.63
C LEU A 266 -22.60 -2.94 -12.99
N GLU A 267 -22.59 -2.97 -11.68
CA GLU A 267 -22.33 -4.15 -10.87
C GLU A 267 -23.37 -4.28 -9.74
N LYS A 268 -23.45 -5.45 -9.13
CA LYS A 268 -24.29 -5.59 -7.94
C LYS A 268 -23.74 -4.70 -6.82
N PRO A 269 -24.62 -3.99 -6.08
CA PRO A 269 -24.19 -3.21 -4.93
C PRO A 269 -23.31 -4.04 -3.99
N ASP A 270 -22.11 -3.58 -3.74
CA ASP A 270 -21.17 -4.19 -2.81
C ASP A 270 -21.22 -3.51 -1.42
N ALA A 271 -20.54 -4.10 -0.45
CA ALA A 271 -20.51 -3.59 0.92
C ALA A 271 -19.80 -2.25 1.01
N MET A 272 -18.69 -2.09 0.30
CA MET A 272 -17.84 -0.90 0.33
C MET A 272 -18.56 0.33 -0.24
N THR A 273 -19.23 0.19 -1.38
CA THR A 273 -20.02 1.29 -1.97
C THR A 273 -21.13 1.76 -1.04
N ASN A 274 -21.86 0.80 -0.39
CA ASN A 274 -22.87 1.19 0.60
C ASN A 274 -22.26 1.88 1.82
N TYR A 275 -21.07 1.48 2.25
CA TYR A 275 -20.33 2.11 3.34
C TYR A 275 -20.00 3.58 2.99
N TYR A 276 -19.37 3.86 1.84
CA TYR A 276 -19.05 5.23 1.42
C TYR A 276 -20.29 6.13 1.24
N ILE A 277 -21.40 5.57 0.74
CA ILE A 277 -22.66 6.32 0.72
C ILE A 277 -23.13 6.65 2.14
N GLY A 278 -22.95 5.72 3.09
CA GLY A 278 -23.21 5.93 4.50
C GLY A 278 -22.38 7.07 5.07
N ASP A 279 -21.06 7.07 4.79
CA ASP A 279 -20.12 8.12 5.22
C ASP A 279 -20.52 9.49 4.70
N CYS A 280 -20.88 9.60 3.41
CA CYS A 280 -21.38 10.84 2.84
C CYS A 280 -22.64 11.35 3.57
N TYR A 281 -23.57 10.45 3.92
CA TYR A 281 -24.76 10.84 4.69
C TYR A 281 -24.42 11.21 6.14
N ALA A 282 -23.47 10.53 6.78
CA ALA A 282 -22.99 10.88 8.11
C ALA A 282 -22.34 12.27 8.13
N SER A 283 -21.48 12.58 7.15
CA SER A 283 -20.87 13.92 6.97
C SER A 283 -21.90 15.02 6.73
N MET A 284 -23.08 14.68 6.19
CA MET A 284 -24.21 15.59 6.06
C MET A 284 -25.09 15.64 7.33
N GLU A 285 -24.68 15.06 8.44
CA GLU A 285 -25.43 14.93 9.69
C GLU A 285 -26.78 14.19 9.54
N LYS A 286 -26.93 13.39 8.48
CA LYS A 286 -28.12 12.56 8.21
C LYS A 286 -27.94 11.15 8.77
N TYR A 287 -27.75 11.08 10.07
CA TYR A 287 -27.32 9.86 10.77
C TYR A 287 -28.27 8.67 10.56
N ASP A 288 -29.58 8.89 10.60
CA ASP A 288 -30.55 7.78 10.38
C ASP A 288 -30.40 7.16 8.98
N THR A 289 -30.17 8.00 7.96
CA THR A 289 -29.96 7.52 6.59
C THR A 289 -28.59 6.83 6.45
N ALA A 290 -27.55 7.37 7.08
CA ALA A 290 -26.23 6.76 7.15
C ALA A 290 -26.31 5.33 7.74
N ILE A 291 -27.00 5.17 8.88
CA ILE A 291 -27.24 3.88 9.54
C ILE A 291 -27.93 2.89 8.58
N GLU A 292 -28.90 3.33 7.78
CA GLU A 292 -29.55 2.46 6.79
C GLU A 292 -28.55 1.92 5.75
N PHE A 293 -27.60 2.76 5.28
CA PHE A 293 -26.61 2.35 4.30
C PHE A 293 -25.52 1.47 4.93
N TYR A 294 -25.05 1.78 6.13
CA TYR A 294 -24.13 0.89 6.87
C TYR A 294 -24.77 -0.48 7.15
N ARG A 295 -26.06 -0.54 7.46
CA ARG A 295 -26.76 -1.82 7.60
C ARG A 295 -26.85 -2.60 6.29
N LYS A 296 -26.99 -1.93 5.13
CA LYS A 296 -26.92 -2.59 3.83
C LYS A 296 -25.49 -3.14 3.60
N SER A 297 -24.46 -2.36 3.92
CA SER A 297 -23.07 -2.82 3.87
C SER A 297 -22.87 -4.10 4.69
N ILE A 298 -23.27 -4.10 5.95
CA ILE A 298 -23.18 -5.25 6.86
C ILE A 298 -24.00 -6.45 6.36
N SER A 299 -25.14 -6.22 5.69
CA SER A 299 -25.96 -7.30 5.14
C SER A 299 -25.28 -8.02 3.98
N LEU A 300 -24.43 -7.32 3.24
CA LEU A 300 -23.61 -7.85 2.14
C LEU A 300 -22.32 -8.48 2.66
N GLU A 301 -21.65 -7.82 3.58
CA GLU A 301 -20.41 -8.28 4.21
C GLU A 301 -20.47 -8.14 5.74
N ARG A 302 -20.76 -9.25 6.41
CA ARG A 302 -21.04 -9.26 7.86
C ARG A 302 -19.81 -8.94 8.73
N HIS A 303 -18.61 -9.09 8.16
CA HIS A 303 -17.35 -8.88 8.86
C HIS A 303 -16.72 -7.51 8.55
N PHE A 304 -17.46 -6.62 7.89
CA PHE A 304 -16.98 -5.28 7.58
C PHE A 304 -17.05 -4.40 8.85
N SER A 305 -15.94 -4.35 9.58
CA SER A 305 -15.79 -3.68 10.87
C SER A 305 -16.15 -2.20 10.84
N ASP A 306 -15.68 -1.48 9.78
CA ASP A 306 -15.92 -0.05 9.62
C ASP A 306 -17.41 0.32 9.54
N ALA A 307 -18.21 -0.51 8.89
CA ALA A 307 -19.64 -0.26 8.82
C ALA A 307 -20.33 -0.42 10.21
N TRP A 308 -19.84 -1.32 11.05
CA TRP A 308 -20.30 -1.42 12.44
C TRP A 308 -19.85 -0.20 13.25
N MET A 309 -18.62 0.26 13.08
CA MET A 309 -18.09 1.47 13.71
C MET A 309 -18.86 2.71 13.24
N GLY A 310 -19.14 2.84 11.94
CA GLY A 310 -19.93 3.94 11.37
C GLY A 310 -21.34 4.05 12.00
N ILE A 311 -22.01 2.92 12.24
CA ILE A 311 -23.28 2.93 13.00
C ILE A 311 -23.05 3.41 14.43
N GLY A 312 -21.99 2.92 15.09
CA GLY A 312 -21.63 3.34 16.45
C GLY A 312 -21.43 4.85 16.53
N LEU A 313 -20.62 5.41 15.61
CA LEU A 313 -20.37 6.85 15.53
C LEU A 313 -21.65 7.66 15.28
N CYS A 314 -22.53 7.20 14.38
CA CYS A 314 -23.81 7.87 14.18
C CYS A 314 -24.66 7.94 15.47
N TYR A 315 -24.63 6.88 16.29
CA TYR A 315 -25.32 6.90 17.59
C TYR A 315 -24.60 7.76 18.62
N VAL A 316 -23.27 7.86 18.59
CA VAL A 316 -22.50 8.80 19.44
C VAL A 316 -22.92 10.24 19.13
N GLU A 317 -22.97 10.62 17.86
CA GLU A 317 -23.39 11.96 17.41
C GLU A 317 -24.85 12.29 17.79
N GLN A 318 -25.69 11.26 17.89
CA GLN A 318 -27.07 11.39 18.38
C GLN A 318 -27.17 11.34 19.92
N GLU A 319 -26.05 11.30 20.65
CA GLU A 319 -25.96 11.14 22.11
C GLU A 319 -26.62 9.83 22.63
N GLN A 320 -26.79 8.83 21.77
CA GLN A 320 -27.38 7.52 22.10
C GLN A 320 -26.24 6.53 22.45
N TYR A 321 -25.51 6.83 23.51
CA TYR A 321 -24.26 6.13 23.86
C TYR A 321 -24.46 4.63 24.20
N SER A 322 -25.63 4.24 24.73
CA SER A 322 -25.91 2.84 25.02
C SER A 322 -26.07 2.00 23.77
N GLU A 323 -26.70 2.55 22.74
CA GLU A 323 -26.87 1.96 21.43
C GLU A 323 -25.54 1.93 20.68
N ALA A 324 -24.78 3.03 20.74
CA ALA A 324 -23.45 3.16 20.16
C ALA A 324 -22.52 2.04 20.64
N LEU A 325 -22.45 1.83 21.97
CA LEU A 325 -21.56 0.86 22.59
C LEU A 325 -21.68 -0.53 21.99
N SER A 326 -22.90 -1.01 21.73
CA SER A 326 -23.12 -2.35 21.18
C SER A 326 -22.55 -2.54 19.78
N HIS A 327 -22.51 -1.47 18.97
CA HIS A 327 -21.99 -1.49 17.61
C HIS A 327 -20.47 -1.32 17.60
N ILE A 328 -19.93 -0.44 18.46
CA ILE A 328 -18.48 -0.25 18.66
C ILE A 328 -17.84 -1.56 19.15
N GLU A 329 -18.43 -2.22 20.16
CA GLU A 329 -17.92 -3.52 20.65
C GLU A 329 -17.97 -4.60 19.56
N GLN A 330 -18.94 -4.56 18.66
CA GLN A 330 -19.00 -5.49 17.54
C GLN A 330 -17.92 -5.19 16.49
N ALA A 331 -17.62 -3.92 16.20
CA ALA A 331 -16.50 -3.53 15.33
C ALA A 331 -15.16 -4.02 15.90
N ILE A 332 -14.90 -3.77 17.18
CA ILE A 332 -13.67 -4.21 17.88
C ILE A 332 -13.56 -5.74 17.90
N LYS A 333 -14.69 -6.46 18.03
CA LYS A 333 -14.66 -7.92 17.97
C LYS A 333 -14.25 -8.46 16.62
N LEU A 334 -14.55 -7.74 15.54
CA LEU A 334 -14.16 -8.11 14.17
C LEU A 334 -12.73 -7.71 13.86
N GLU A 335 -12.30 -6.57 14.38
CA GLU A 335 -10.97 -5.99 14.18
C GLU A 335 -10.47 -5.42 15.50
N ASN A 336 -9.61 -6.15 16.18
CA ASN A 336 -9.20 -5.87 17.56
C ASN A 336 -7.82 -5.20 17.68
N ASP A 337 -7.21 -4.83 16.57
CA ASP A 337 -5.91 -4.18 16.46
C ASP A 337 -5.98 -2.74 15.89
N ASN A 338 -7.18 -2.19 15.77
CA ASN A 338 -7.42 -0.81 15.36
C ASN A 338 -7.52 0.10 16.60
N ALA A 339 -6.52 0.95 16.80
CA ALA A 339 -6.45 1.84 17.97
C ALA A 339 -7.58 2.88 18.00
N GLU A 340 -8.01 3.38 16.83
CA GLU A 340 -9.09 4.37 16.74
C GLU A 340 -10.42 3.84 17.31
N TYR A 341 -10.70 2.54 17.09
CA TYR A 341 -11.90 1.93 17.67
C TYR A 341 -11.90 1.96 19.19
N TYR A 342 -10.73 1.79 19.82
CA TYR A 342 -10.61 1.86 21.26
C TYR A 342 -10.70 3.29 21.80
N ILE A 343 -10.28 4.30 21.03
CA ILE A 343 -10.49 5.72 21.37
C ILE A 343 -11.99 6.01 21.41
N VAL A 344 -12.71 5.66 20.36
CA VAL A 344 -14.17 5.84 20.29
C VAL A 344 -14.88 5.06 21.42
N LEU A 345 -14.40 3.86 21.74
CA LEU A 345 -14.90 3.08 22.88
C LEU A 345 -14.68 3.84 24.20
N ALA A 346 -13.48 4.38 24.42
CA ALA A 346 -13.15 5.10 25.65
C ALA A 346 -14.04 6.34 25.83
N GLU A 347 -14.20 7.16 24.81
CA GLU A 347 -15.07 8.34 24.81
C GLU A 347 -16.53 7.97 25.05
N THR A 348 -17.03 6.92 24.41
CA THR A 348 -18.39 6.42 24.61
C THR A 348 -18.59 5.92 26.04
N GLN A 349 -17.62 5.21 26.63
CA GLN A 349 -17.65 4.76 28.03
C GLN A 349 -17.60 5.96 29.00
N LEU A 350 -16.83 7.00 28.69
CA LEU A 350 -16.82 8.24 29.48
C LEU A 350 -18.18 8.92 29.46
N ALA A 351 -18.82 9.05 28.33
CA ALA A 351 -20.15 9.63 28.22
C ALA A 351 -21.21 8.84 29.04
N LEU A 352 -21.01 7.53 29.16
CA LEU A 352 -21.82 6.65 30.00
C LEU A 352 -21.42 6.69 31.50
N GLY A 353 -20.38 7.43 31.89
CA GLY A 353 -19.85 7.48 33.26
C GLY A 353 -19.10 6.21 33.69
N ARG A 354 -18.70 5.36 32.75
CA ARG A 354 -17.98 4.09 32.99
C ARG A 354 -16.48 4.30 32.94
N HIS A 355 -15.96 4.97 33.96
CA HIS A 355 -14.59 5.48 33.98
C HIS A 355 -13.50 4.40 33.96
N ASP A 356 -13.75 3.23 34.54
CA ASP A 356 -12.73 2.17 34.60
C ASP A 356 -12.63 1.43 33.25
N GLU A 357 -13.73 1.25 32.59
CA GLU A 357 -13.81 0.71 31.23
C GLU A 357 -13.16 1.68 30.21
N ALA A 358 -13.38 2.98 30.36
CA ALA A 358 -12.74 4.00 29.54
C ALA A 358 -11.22 3.98 29.70
N ALA A 359 -10.72 3.89 30.95
CA ALA A 359 -9.28 3.77 31.21
C ALA A 359 -8.67 2.56 30.50
N SER A 360 -9.34 1.39 30.58
CA SER A 360 -8.86 0.17 29.90
C SER A 360 -8.86 0.29 28.38
N ALA A 361 -9.81 1.03 27.83
CA ALA A 361 -9.85 1.29 26.38
C ALA A 361 -8.73 2.22 25.93
N TYR A 362 -8.45 3.31 26.66
CA TYR A 362 -7.30 4.18 26.37
C TYR A 362 -5.95 3.45 26.51
N GLU A 363 -5.80 2.63 27.56
CA GLU A 363 -4.60 1.80 27.74
C GLU A 363 -4.41 0.89 26.51
N LYS A 364 -5.48 0.26 26.03
CA LYS A 364 -5.41 -0.60 24.86
C LYS A 364 -5.06 0.17 23.58
N ALA A 365 -5.62 1.36 23.37
CA ALA A 365 -5.27 2.21 22.23
C ALA A 365 -3.78 2.60 22.26
N SER A 366 -3.24 2.98 23.43
CA SER A 366 -1.82 3.36 23.57
C SER A 366 -0.86 2.18 23.38
N GLU A 367 -1.26 0.95 23.70
CA GLU A 367 -0.50 -0.26 23.38
C GLU A 367 -0.43 -0.54 21.88
N LEU A 368 -1.54 -0.31 21.15
CA LEU A 368 -1.63 -0.58 19.72
C LEU A 368 -0.84 0.44 18.90
N GLU A 369 -0.97 1.72 19.23
CA GLU A 369 -0.28 2.81 18.54
C GLU A 369 0.56 3.68 19.48
N PRO A 370 1.67 3.18 20.03
CA PRO A 370 2.48 3.91 21.03
C PRO A 370 3.19 5.15 20.46
N TYR A 371 3.24 5.28 19.13
CA TYR A 371 3.83 6.46 18.47
C TYR A 371 2.79 7.53 18.11
N HIS A 372 1.50 7.32 18.41
CA HIS A 372 0.44 8.30 18.16
C HIS A 372 0.29 9.24 19.37
N THR A 373 0.67 10.51 19.19
CA THR A 373 0.74 11.50 20.27
C THR A 373 -0.62 11.76 20.94
N GLU A 374 -1.67 11.92 20.14
CA GLU A 374 -3.00 12.29 20.62
C GLU A 374 -3.56 11.26 21.62
N ILE A 375 -3.30 9.97 21.41
CA ILE A 375 -3.73 8.90 22.32
C ILE A 375 -3.17 9.13 23.74
N TRP A 376 -1.91 9.49 23.86
CA TRP A 376 -1.28 9.76 25.15
C TRP A 376 -1.81 11.04 25.78
N LEU A 377 -2.13 12.06 24.98
CA LEU A 377 -2.75 13.28 25.45
C LEU A 377 -4.14 13.01 26.01
N ASP A 378 -5.02 12.36 25.26
CA ASP A 378 -6.39 12.04 25.66
C ASP A 378 -6.41 11.13 26.90
N TYR A 379 -5.56 10.10 26.91
CA TYR A 379 -5.44 9.19 28.04
C TYR A 379 -4.95 9.90 29.30
N SER A 380 -3.97 10.79 29.18
CA SER A 380 -3.49 11.58 30.34
C SER A 380 -4.50 12.63 30.79
N ASP A 381 -5.21 13.29 29.84
CA ASP A 381 -6.26 14.27 30.14
C ASP A 381 -7.43 13.61 30.88
N PHE A 382 -7.79 12.39 30.52
CA PHE A 382 -8.78 11.62 31.28
C PHE A 382 -8.42 11.52 32.76
N TYR A 383 -7.16 11.19 33.10
CA TYR A 383 -6.75 11.11 34.50
C TYR A 383 -6.63 12.50 35.15
N ALA A 384 -6.13 13.50 34.46
CA ALA A 384 -5.99 14.85 34.97
C ALA A 384 -7.35 15.53 35.19
N ASP A 385 -8.26 15.45 34.22
CA ASP A 385 -9.47 16.26 34.20
C ASP A 385 -10.69 15.54 34.79
N ILE A 386 -10.80 14.24 34.57
CA ILE A 386 -11.95 13.45 35.06
C ILE A 386 -11.66 12.83 36.43
N LYS A 387 -10.54 12.08 36.55
CA LYS A 387 -10.15 11.43 37.81
C LYS A 387 -9.49 12.38 38.80
N LYS A 388 -9.01 13.56 38.35
CA LYS A 388 -8.21 14.52 39.14
C LYS A 388 -6.92 13.92 39.73
N ASP A 389 -6.38 12.92 39.05
CA ASP A 389 -5.15 12.22 39.41
C ASP A 389 -3.97 12.65 38.53
N TYR A 390 -3.39 13.78 38.87
CA TYR A 390 -2.21 14.31 38.17
C TYR A 390 -0.99 13.38 38.28
N ALA A 391 -0.89 12.54 39.32
CA ALA A 391 0.22 11.61 39.45
C ALA A 391 0.18 10.53 38.35
N LYS A 392 -0.99 9.93 38.15
CA LYS A 392 -1.19 8.96 37.07
C LYS A 392 -1.11 9.59 35.69
N ALA A 393 -1.65 10.82 35.52
CA ALA A 393 -1.56 11.55 34.26
C ALA A 393 -0.09 11.80 33.86
N LEU A 394 0.78 12.18 34.84
CA LEU A 394 2.22 12.36 34.59
C LEU A 394 2.94 11.06 34.26
N GLU A 395 2.56 9.93 34.87
CA GLU A 395 3.09 8.59 34.56
C GLU A 395 2.76 8.23 33.11
N ILE A 396 1.52 8.45 32.66
CA ILE A 396 1.08 8.16 31.29
C ILE A 396 1.88 9.00 30.27
N LEU A 397 2.11 10.28 30.54
CA LEU A 397 2.94 11.11 29.66
C LEU A 397 4.41 10.66 29.65
N GLU A 398 4.92 10.12 30.76
CA GLU A 398 6.26 9.55 30.83
C GLU A 398 6.38 8.29 29.95
N ASP A 399 5.37 7.42 29.98
CA ASP A 399 5.28 6.26 29.08
C ASP A 399 5.21 6.70 27.61
N GLY A 400 4.40 7.70 27.27
CA GLY A 400 4.33 8.27 25.92
C GLY A 400 5.68 8.81 25.45
N LEU A 401 6.39 9.55 26.29
CA LEU A 401 7.73 10.07 25.98
C LEU A 401 8.79 8.95 25.88
N TYR A 402 8.62 7.85 26.58
CA TYR A 402 9.49 6.69 26.42
C TYR A 402 9.46 6.11 25.01
N TYR A 403 8.27 6.03 24.41
CA TYR A 403 8.11 5.53 23.03
C TYR A 403 8.48 6.57 21.98
N GLN A 404 8.09 7.82 22.18
CA GLN A 404 8.20 8.87 21.16
C GLN A 404 9.50 9.69 21.26
N GLY A 405 10.23 9.59 22.36
CA GLY A 405 11.43 10.39 22.60
C GLY A 405 11.09 11.86 22.87
N GLU A 406 11.78 12.78 22.17
CA GLU A 406 11.49 14.21 22.27
C GLU A 406 10.18 14.54 21.54
N ASN A 407 9.15 14.87 22.32
CA ASN A 407 7.84 15.30 21.81
C ASN A 407 7.38 16.54 22.58
N SER A 408 7.31 17.67 21.90
CA SER A 408 6.98 18.96 22.50
C SER A 408 5.56 18.99 23.06
N SER A 409 4.57 18.40 22.40
CA SER A 409 3.18 18.40 22.85
C SER A 409 3.02 17.67 24.18
N LEU A 410 3.62 16.47 24.32
CA LEU A 410 3.63 15.71 25.57
C LEU A 410 4.39 16.47 26.67
N THR A 411 5.51 17.11 26.32
CA THR A 411 6.31 17.87 27.29
C THR A 411 5.55 19.10 27.78
N TYR A 412 4.89 19.87 26.92
CA TYR A 412 4.04 20.99 27.34
C TYR A 412 2.85 20.58 28.18
N ARG A 413 2.21 19.43 27.85
CA ARG A 413 1.13 18.88 28.68
C ARG A 413 1.63 18.48 30.07
N ARG A 414 2.83 17.92 30.15
CA ARG A 414 3.50 17.60 31.41
C ARG A 414 3.79 18.85 32.26
N VAL A 415 4.24 19.95 31.63
CA VAL A 415 4.36 21.25 32.30
C VAL A 415 3.04 21.68 32.89
N ALA A 416 1.93 21.56 32.13
CA ALA A 416 0.60 21.91 32.61
C ALA A 416 0.21 21.12 33.85
N TYR A 417 0.36 19.80 33.85
CA TYR A 417 0.00 18.95 34.99
C TYR A 417 0.86 19.20 36.22
N LEU A 418 2.16 19.41 36.05
CA LEU A 418 3.06 19.79 37.15
C LEU A 418 2.62 21.11 37.78
N TYR A 419 2.24 22.08 36.93
CA TYR A 419 1.80 23.40 37.43
C TYR A 419 0.44 23.33 38.11
N GLU A 420 -0.55 22.59 37.51
CA GLU A 420 -1.88 22.40 38.09
C GLU A 420 -1.84 21.65 39.43
N SER A 421 -0.94 20.67 39.59
CA SER A 421 -0.71 19.90 40.81
C SER A 421 0.07 20.63 41.88
N GLY A 422 0.54 21.89 41.62
CA GLY A 422 1.28 22.71 42.59
C GLY A 422 2.78 22.45 42.61
N LYS A 423 3.33 21.63 41.73
CA LYS A 423 4.76 21.35 41.57
C LYS A 423 5.45 22.44 40.73
N HIS A 424 5.30 23.71 41.11
CA HIS A 424 5.69 24.84 40.27
C HIS A 424 7.17 24.86 39.89
N LYS A 425 8.09 24.44 40.79
CA LYS A 425 9.53 24.39 40.48
C LYS A 425 9.85 23.36 39.40
N GLU A 426 9.24 22.19 39.48
CA GLU A 426 9.40 21.13 38.49
C GLU A 426 8.80 21.58 37.14
N ALA A 427 7.62 22.21 37.16
CA ALA A 427 6.98 22.77 35.95
C ALA A 427 7.89 23.80 35.24
N ILE A 428 8.56 24.68 35.97
CA ILE A 428 9.47 25.67 35.37
C ILE A 428 10.70 25.01 34.75
N LEU A 429 11.26 23.97 35.37
CA LEU A 429 12.39 23.22 34.80
C LEU A 429 11.97 22.51 33.52
N GLU A 430 10.83 21.87 33.55
CA GLU A 430 10.28 21.18 32.39
C GLU A 430 9.91 22.15 31.24
N LEU A 431 9.43 23.37 31.59
CA LEU A 431 9.14 24.40 30.60
C LEU A 431 10.39 24.82 29.82
N PHE A 432 11.57 24.89 30.46
CA PHE A 432 12.82 25.17 29.75
C PHE A 432 13.14 24.08 28.73
N ILE A 433 12.87 22.80 29.04
CA ILE A 433 13.07 21.70 28.12
C ILE A 433 12.09 21.83 26.94
N ALA A 434 10.81 22.03 27.22
CA ALA A 434 9.77 22.18 26.21
C ALA A 434 10.07 23.35 25.25
N LEU A 435 10.48 24.52 25.79
CA LEU A 435 10.85 25.68 24.98
C LEU A 435 12.07 25.42 24.08
N THR A 436 12.98 24.53 24.51
CA THR A 436 14.15 24.15 23.73
C THR A 436 13.81 23.17 22.60
N GLN A 437 12.81 22.33 22.83
CA GLN A 437 12.31 21.39 21.81
C GLN A 437 11.55 22.11 20.68
N ASP A 438 10.59 22.95 21.07
CA ASP A 438 9.76 23.71 20.15
C ASP A 438 9.20 24.94 20.83
N PHE A 439 9.79 26.12 20.54
CA PHE A 439 9.33 27.36 21.12
C PHE A 439 7.90 27.72 20.74
N ASP A 440 7.51 27.52 19.46
CA ASP A 440 6.22 27.97 18.95
C ASP A 440 5.06 27.17 19.54
N ALA A 441 5.30 25.91 19.91
CA ALA A 441 4.31 25.06 20.56
C ALA A 441 3.95 25.46 22.00
N HIS A 442 4.60 26.51 22.61
CA HIS A 442 4.24 26.99 23.95
C HIS A 442 2.79 27.47 24.06
N THR A 443 2.15 27.81 22.95
CA THR A 443 0.73 28.18 22.90
C THR A 443 -0.17 27.07 23.42
N GLN A 444 0.17 25.80 23.17
CA GLN A 444 -0.57 24.65 23.67
C GLN A 444 -0.68 24.61 25.19
N LEU A 445 0.41 24.94 25.91
CA LEU A 445 0.40 25.08 27.37
C LEU A 445 -0.58 26.16 27.83
N LEU A 446 -0.57 27.33 27.16
CA LEU A 446 -1.39 28.48 27.54
C LEU A 446 -2.87 28.29 27.16
N GLU A 447 -3.15 27.49 26.15
CA GLU A 447 -4.51 27.11 25.76
C GLU A 447 -5.09 26.10 26.75
N TYR A 448 -4.32 25.08 27.10
CA TYR A 448 -4.77 24.01 27.99
C TYR A 448 -4.90 24.46 29.45
N SER A 449 -3.88 25.11 30.03
CA SER A 449 -3.89 25.50 31.46
C SER A 449 -4.19 26.97 31.65
N VAL A 450 -5.38 27.25 32.22
CA VAL A 450 -5.77 28.62 32.62
C VAL A 450 -4.82 29.17 33.72
N LYS A 451 -4.34 28.30 34.62
CA LYS A 451 -3.39 28.76 35.67
C LYS A 451 -2.03 29.11 35.07
N ALA A 452 -1.51 28.33 34.14
CA ALA A 452 -0.26 28.63 33.45
C ALA A 452 -0.37 29.92 32.64
N ARG A 453 -1.46 30.13 31.91
CA ARG A 453 -1.76 31.33 31.13
C ARG A 453 -1.74 32.60 31.98
N ASN A 454 -2.23 32.54 33.22
CA ASN A 454 -2.29 33.67 34.15
C ASN A 454 -1.07 33.77 35.09
N SER A 455 -0.08 32.89 34.93
CA SER A 455 1.10 32.87 35.77
C SER A 455 2.16 33.85 35.28
N ALA A 456 2.47 34.86 36.11
CA ALA A 456 3.55 35.79 35.83
C ALA A 456 4.91 35.09 35.70
N GLU A 457 5.13 33.99 36.43
CA GLU A 457 6.36 33.19 36.41
C GLU A 457 6.51 32.44 35.08
N ILE A 458 5.49 31.72 34.63
CA ILE A 458 5.47 31.03 33.32
C ILE A 458 5.70 32.02 32.17
N LEU A 459 4.95 33.12 32.16
CA LEU A 459 5.07 34.14 31.11
C LEU A 459 6.44 34.81 31.09
N ALA A 460 7.05 35.06 32.24
CA ALA A 460 8.40 35.63 32.32
C ALA A 460 9.47 34.67 31.77
N VAL A 461 9.31 33.36 31.97
CA VAL A 461 10.21 32.34 31.41
C VAL A 461 10.10 32.31 29.91
N ILE A 462 8.87 32.26 29.36
CA ILE A 462 8.62 32.25 27.90
C ILE A 462 9.22 33.54 27.27
N GLU A 463 8.98 34.71 27.86
CA GLU A 463 9.49 35.97 27.34
C GLU A 463 11.02 36.06 27.42
N THR A 464 11.62 35.55 28.49
CA THR A 464 13.09 35.48 28.65
C THR A 464 13.71 34.59 27.58
N TYR A 465 13.08 33.46 27.25
CA TYR A 465 13.55 32.55 26.18
C TYR A 465 13.45 33.22 24.82
N LYS A 466 12.30 33.83 24.48
CA LYS A 466 12.08 34.57 23.23
C LYS A 466 13.13 35.68 22.99
N ASN A 467 13.59 36.34 24.04
CA ASN A 467 14.58 37.40 23.93
C ASN A 467 16.03 36.87 23.81
N LYS A 468 16.30 35.61 24.10
CA LYS A 468 17.60 34.96 23.91
C LYS A 468 17.81 34.41 22.49
N GLU A 469 16.74 34.13 21.77
CA GLU A 469 16.79 33.64 20.35
C GLU A 469 16.85 34.80 19.34
N LYS A 470 16.65 36.03 19.77
CA LYS A 470 16.86 37.23 18.96
C LYS A 470 18.30 37.73 19.08
#